data_851424e14b6687785308273f67b4846b
#
_entry.id   851424e14b6687785308273f67b4846b
#
_cell.length_a   1.000
_cell.length_b   1.000
_cell.length_c   1.000
_cell.angle_alpha   90.00
_cell.angle_beta   90.00
_cell.angle_gamma   90.00
#
_symmetry.space_group_name_H-M   'P 1'
#
loop_
_entity.id
_entity.type
_entity.pdbx_description
1 polymer ?
#
loop_
_entity_poly.entity_id
_entity_poly.type
_entity_poly.pdbx_seq_one_letter_code
_entity_poly.pdbx_strand_id
1 'polypeptide(L)'
;MILALRLGLPGAAGRFHIIQTIYGCDLREDNTIQGFYQDSYDGQDFLTFDKETMTWVAADIGAQITKRRWDIEIDDNQGWKRYLEEECISWLRSSLEYGKETLQRKVRPTARVSDRSSHDSLTTLSCKVSGFYPPGHHRDLAEKWGKQTAGDLL
;
A
#
# COMPACT_ATOMS: atom_id res chain seq x y z
N MET A 1 -8.44 -2.26 3.85
CA MET A 1 -8.65 -2.00 5.30
C MET A 1 -7.47 -2.58 6.06
N ILE A 2 -6.93 -1.90 7.05
CA ILE A 2 -5.82 -2.39 7.87
C ILE A 2 -6.38 -2.71 9.26
N LEU A 3 -6.24 -3.95 9.69
CA LEU A 3 -6.59 -4.41 11.04
C LEU A 3 -5.31 -4.80 11.77
N ALA A 4 -5.08 -4.29 12.97
CA ALA A 4 -3.98 -4.69 13.84
C ALA A 4 -4.52 -5.22 15.17
N LEU A 5 -4.17 -6.47 15.52
CA LEU A 5 -4.54 -7.11 16.78
C LEU A 5 -3.29 -7.29 17.64
N ARG A 6 -3.41 -6.95 18.92
CA ARG A 6 -2.38 -7.18 19.93
C ARG A 6 -2.75 -8.39 20.78
N LEU A 7 -1.91 -9.40 20.77
CA LEU A 7 -2.07 -10.58 21.62
C LEU A 7 -1.06 -10.53 22.76
N GLY A 8 -1.56 -10.48 24.00
CA GLY A 8 -0.76 -10.65 25.22
C GLY A 8 -0.83 -12.11 25.67
N LEU A 9 0.31 -12.80 25.73
CA LEU A 9 0.39 -14.15 26.29
C LEU A 9 0.74 -14.06 27.78
N PRO A 10 -0.08 -14.61 28.68
CA PRO A 10 0.26 -14.69 30.10
C PRO A 10 1.41 -15.69 30.29
N GLY A 11 2.52 -15.25 30.87
CA GLY A 11 3.62 -16.12 31.33
C GLY A 11 4.97 -15.95 30.66
N ALA A 12 5.13 -15.21 29.58
CA ALA A 12 6.43 -14.88 28.99
C ALA A 12 6.71 -13.38 29.16
N ALA A 13 7.46 -13.03 30.18
CA ALA A 13 8.16 -11.75 30.39
C ALA A 13 7.69 -10.56 29.53
N GLY A 14 6.41 -10.18 29.61
CA GLY A 14 5.92 -8.93 29.00
C GLY A 14 6.05 -8.80 27.46
N ARG A 15 6.26 -9.88 26.73
CA ARG A 15 6.32 -9.86 25.25
C ARG A 15 4.90 -9.78 24.69
N PHE A 16 4.65 -8.75 23.90
CA PHE A 16 3.45 -8.64 23.06
C PHE A 16 3.80 -9.09 21.64
N HIS A 17 2.86 -9.78 21.01
CA HIS A 17 2.94 -10.13 19.60
C HIS A 17 1.88 -9.35 18.82
N ILE A 18 2.20 -8.99 17.60
CA ILE A 18 1.32 -8.18 16.74
C ILE A 18 0.99 -8.99 15.50
N ILE A 19 -0.31 -9.15 15.24
CA ILE A 19 -0.81 -9.61 13.95
C ILE A 19 -1.41 -8.39 13.23
N GLN A 20 -1.02 -8.20 11.97
CA GLN A 20 -1.55 -7.15 11.12
C GLN A 20 -2.12 -7.79 9.86
N THR A 21 -3.34 -7.39 9.52
CA THR A 21 -4.01 -7.84 8.31
C THR A 21 -4.25 -6.64 7.40
N ILE A 22 -3.90 -6.77 6.14
CA ILE A 22 -4.25 -5.83 5.09
C ILE A 22 -4.99 -6.57 3.98
N TYR A 23 -6.16 -6.09 3.61
CA TYR A 23 -6.93 -6.61 2.50
C TYR A 23 -7.67 -5.49 1.78
N GLY A 24 -7.92 -5.69 0.51
CA GLY A 24 -8.59 -4.70 -0.30
C GLY A 24 -8.58 -5.05 -1.78
N CYS A 25 -8.93 -4.07 -2.58
CA CYS A 25 -8.95 -4.18 -4.02
C CYS A 25 -8.49 -2.89 -4.67
N ASP A 26 -7.84 -3.02 -5.81
CA ASP A 26 -7.43 -1.93 -6.68
C ASP A 26 -8.27 -1.96 -7.96
N LEU A 27 -8.70 -0.79 -8.38
CA LEU A 27 -9.29 -0.55 -9.69
C LEU A 27 -8.33 0.36 -10.47
N ARG A 28 -7.72 -0.18 -11.51
CA ARG A 28 -6.76 0.54 -12.34
C ARG A 28 -7.46 1.34 -13.45
N GLU A 29 -6.70 2.24 -14.09
CA GLU A 29 -7.21 3.09 -15.18
C GLU A 29 -7.68 2.29 -16.39
N ASP A 30 -7.08 1.12 -16.65
CA ASP A 30 -7.47 0.17 -17.69
C ASP A 30 -8.67 -0.71 -17.31
N ASN A 31 -9.33 -0.41 -16.18
CA ASN A 31 -10.42 -1.19 -15.57
C ASN A 31 -10.01 -2.58 -15.08
N THR A 32 -8.72 -2.91 -15.05
CA THR A 32 -8.28 -4.14 -14.41
C THR A 32 -8.49 -4.06 -12.90
N ILE A 33 -8.86 -5.19 -12.30
CA ILE A 33 -9.18 -5.34 -10.89
C ILE A 33 -8.13 -6.24 -10.26
N GLN A 34 -7.62 -5.85 -9.10
CA GLN A 34 -6.75 -6.69 -8.30
C GLN A 34 -7.24 -6.71 -6.86
N GLY A 35 -7.59 -7.90 -6.36
CA GLY A 35 -7.87 -8.13 -4.95
C GLY A 35 -6.66 -8.73 -4.26
N PHE A 36 -6.47 -8.39 -2.98
CA PHE A 36 -5.36 -8.90 -2.17
C PHE A 36 -5.79 -9.08 -0.71
N TYR A 37 -5.18 -10.07 -0.04
CA TYR A 37 -5.29 -10.28 1.40
C TYR A 37 -3.94 -10.80 1.91
N GLN A 38 -3.38 -10.10 2.91
CA GLN A 38 -2.06 -10.42 3.47
C GLN A 38 -2.08 -10.26 4.98
N ASP A 39 -1.48 -11.23 5.67
CA ASP A 39 -1.20 -11.18 7.09
C ASP A 39 0.29 -11.08 7.35
N SER A 40 0.65 -10.32 8.38
CA SER A 40 1.99 -10.28 8.94
C SER A 40 1.95 -10.60 10.44
N TYR A 41 2.98 -11.25 10.94
CA TYR A 41 3.19 -11.55 12.34
C TYR A 41 4.51 -10.92 12.80
N ASP A 42 4.43 -10.06 13.82
CA ASP A 42 5.56 -9.28 14.34
C ASP A 42 6.34 -8.52 13.24
N GLY A 43 5.61 -8.02 12.22
CA GLY A 43 6.17 -7.25 11.11
C GLY A 43 6.83 -8.10 10.02
N GLN A 44 6.72 -9.43 10.07
CA GLN A 44 7.18 -10.34 9.04
C GLN A 44 5.98 -10.90 8.28
N ASP A 45 6.15 -11.18 6.98
CA ASP A 45 5.12 -11.83 6.17
C ASP A 45 4.73 -13.15 6.82
N PHE A 46 3.43 -13.44 6.86
CA PHE A 46 2.89 -14.63 7.49
C PHE A 46 2.06 -15.46 6.51
N LEU A 47 0.91 -14.96 6.08
CA LEU A 47 0.02 -15.61 5.14
C LEU A 47 -0.46 -14.65 4.05
N THR A 48 -0.58 -15.15 2.83
CA THR A 48 -1.20 -14.44 1.71
C THR A 48 -2.29 -15.32 1.10
N PHE A 49 -3.46 -14.75 0.84
CA PHE A 49 -4.54 -15.48 0.18
C PHE A 49 -4.34 -15.47 -1.33
N ASP A 50 -4.26 -16.64 -1.91
CA ASP A 50 -4.33 -16.85 -3.36
C ASP A 50 -5.79 -17.08 -3.77
N LYS A 51 -6.39 -16.05 -4.34
CA LYS A 51 -7.80 -16.09 -4.74
C LYS A 51 -8.07 -16.97 -5.95
N GLU A 52 -7.07 -17.29 -6.77
CA GLU A 52 -7.23 -18.14 -7.94
C GLU A 52 -7.39 -19.61 -7.51
N THR A 53 -6.57 -20.06 -6.60
CA THR A 53 -6.63 -21.42 -6.04
C THR A 53 -7.53 -21.52 -4.80
N MET A 54 -7.95 -20.39 -4.24
CA MET A 54 -8.68 -20.29 -2.97
C MET A 54 -7.94 -20.95 -1.81
N THR A 55 -6.61 -20.81 -1.81
CA THR A 55 -5.73 -21.35 -0.77
C THR A 55 -4.81 -20.27 -0.20
N TRP A 56 -4.17 -20.58 0.89
CA TRP A 56 -3.26 -19.69 1.57
C TRP A 56 -1.79 -20.02 1.26
N VAL A 57 -0.99 -19.02 1.06
CA VAL A 57 0.47 -19.15 0.86
C VAL A 57 1.15 -18.76 2.16
N ALA A 58 1.90 -19.70 2.74
CA ALA A 58 2.64 -19.49 3.97
C ALA A 58 4.04 -18.96 3.68
N ALA A 59 4.46 -17.91 4.38
CA ALA A 59 5.79 -17.31 4.21
C ALA A 59 6.89 -18.13 4.89
N ASP A 60 6.54 -18.87 5.95
CA ASP A 60 7.50 -19.69 6.71
C ASP A 60 6.88 -21.00 7.25
N ILE A 61 7.71 -21.78 7.97
CA ILE A 61 7.27 -23.05 8.56
C ILE A 61 6.22 -22.83 9.67
N GLY A 62 6.29 -21.75 10.44
CA GLY A 62 5.33 -21.44 11.48
C GLY A 62 3.94 -21.15 10.93
N ALA A 63 3.89 -20.45 9.78
CA ALA A 63 2.65 -20.15 9.07
C ALA A 63 1.99 -21.40 8.45
N GLN A 64 2.76 -22.47 8.18
CA GLN A 64 2.23 -23.71 7.61
C GLN A 64 1.13 -24.36 8.46
N ILE A 65 1.16 -24.21 9.75
CA ILE A 65 0.15 -24.76 10.68
C ILE A 65 -1.19 -24.05 10.42
N THR A 66 -1.16 -22.73 10.38
CA THR A 66 -2.35 -21.90 10.11
C THR A 66 -2.85 -22.11 8.69
N LYS A 67 -1.95 -22.14 7.69
CA LYS A 67 -2.30 -22.46 6.30
C LYS A 67 -3.14 -23.74 6.20
N ARG A 68 -2.66 -24.85 6.77
CA ARG A 68 -3.39 -26.13 6.72
C ARG A 68 -4.79 -26.07 7.33
N ARG A 69 -4.98 -25.25 8.34
CA ARG A 69 -6.29 -25.06 8.97
C ARG A 69 -7.20 -24.21 8.11
N TRP A 70 -6.70 -23.16 7.49
CA TRP A 70 -7.50 -22.24 6.69
C TRP A 70 -7.76 -22.74 5.27
N ASP A 71 -6.89 -23.57 4.71
CA ASP A 71 -7.13 -24.17 3.40
C ASP A 71 -8.39 -25.06 3.37
N ILE A 72 -8.77 -25.66 4.49
CA ILE A 72 -9.95 -26.52 4.57
C ILE A 72 -11.26 -25.77 4.85
N GLU A 73 -11.18 -24.48 5.17
CA GLU A 73 -12.34 -23.59 5.39
C GLU A 73 -12.89 -23.09 4.04
N ILE A 74 -13.47 -24.01 3.28
CA ILE A 74 -13.84 -23.75 1.88
C ILE A 74 -14.85 -22.61 1.75
N ASP A 75 -15.84 -22.55 2.63
CA ASP A 75 -16.89 -21.51 2.59
C ASP A 75 -16.31 -20.13 2.86
N ASP A 76 -15.37 -20.03 3.82
CA ASP A 76 -14.68 -18.78 4.15
C ASP A 76 -13.79 -18.33 3.00
N ASN A 77 -13.04 -19.26 2.39
CA ASN A 77 -12.17 -18.97 1.25
C ASN A 77 -12.98 -18.53 0.01
N GLN A 78 -14.12 -19.14 -0.25
CA GLN A 78 -15.05 -18.69 -1.28
C GLN A 78 -15.62 -17.30 -0.96
N GLY A 79 -15.93 -17.03 0.31
CA GLY A 79 -16.35 -15.73 0.81
C GLY A 79 -15.31 -14.65 0.56
N TRP A 80 -14.03 -14.93 0.86
CA TRP A 80 -12.93 -14.00 0.59
C TRP A 80 -12.76 -13.74 -0.91
N LYS A 81 -12.77 -14.78 -1.74
CA LYS A 81 -12.72 -14.60 -3.21
C LYS A 81 -13.82 -13.67 -3.70
N ARG A 82 -15.07 -13.96 -3.34
CA ARG A 82 -16.22 -13.13 -3.74
C ARG A 82 -16.10 -11.69 -3.23
N TYR A 83 -15.70 -11.50 -1.97
CA TYR A 83 -15.48 -10.18 -1.42
C TYR A 83 -14.44 -9.38 -2.22
N LEU A 84 -13.28 -9.97 -2.49
CA LEU A 84 -12.17 -9.30 -3.16
C LEU A 84 -12.47 -8.98 -4.63
N GLU A 85 -13.23 -9.83 -5.32
CA GLU A 85 -13.52 -9.68 -6.75
C GLU A 85 -14.80 -8.88 -7.05
N GLU A 86 -15.77 -8.88 -6.14
CA GLU A 86 -17.10 -8.30 -6.38
C GLU A 86 -17.43 -7.18 -5.38
N GLU A 87 -17.54 -7.50 -4.10
CA GLU A 87 -18.05 -6.58 -3.09
C GLU A 87 -17.12 -5.39 -2.88
N CYS A 88 -15.83 -5.64 -2.76
CA CYS A 88 -14.80 -4.59 -2.59
C CYS A 88 -14.82 -3.61 -3.77
N ILE A 89 -14.91 -4.10 -4.98
CA ILE A 89 -14.98 -3.28 -6.20
C ILE A 89 -16.28 -2.49 -6.27
N SER A 90 -17.40 -3.09 -5.90
CA SER A 90 -18.69 -2.39 -5.82
C SER A 90 -18.62 -1.22 -4.84
N TRP A 91 -18.07 -1.45 -3.65
CA TRP A 91 -17.84 -0.40 -2.64
C TRP A 91 -16.89 0.69 -3.15
N LEU A 92 -15.80 0.30 -3.82
CA LEU A 92 -14.83 1.26 -4.37
C LEU A 92 -15.49 2.16 -5.43
N ARG A 93 -16.24 1.57 -6.37
CA ARG A 93 -16.96 2.33 -7.40
C ARG A 93 -18.00 3.28 -6.80
N SER A 94 -18.78 2.81 -5.83
CA SER A 94 -19.74 3.65 -5.12
C SER A 94 -19.06 4.81 -4.40
N SER A 95 -17.93 4.55 -3.73
CA SER A 95 -17.14 5.58 -3.03
C SER A 95 -16.56 6.61 -4.00
N LEU A 96 -16.10 6.19 -5.18
CA LEU A 96 -15.60 7.08 -6.22
C LEU A 96 -16.72 7.96 -6.79
N GLU A 97 -17.93 7.45 -6.94
CA GLU A 97 -19.06 8.25 -7.41
C GLU A 97 -19.52 9.25 -6.34
N TYR A 98 -19.72 8.81 -5.09
CA TYR A 98 -20.09 9.70 -3.99
C TYR A 98 -19.03 10.78 -3.72
N GLY A 99 -17.77 10.40 -3.76
CA GLY A 99 -16.64 11.29 -3.49
C GLY A 99 -16.06 11.97 -4.71
N LYS A 100 -16.71 11.92 -5.87
CA LYS A 100 -16.16 12.33 -7.17
C LYS A 100 -15.49 13.70 -7.17
N GLU A 101 -16.17 14.71 -6.62
CA GLU A 101 -15.67 16.08 -6.56
C GLU A 101 -14.36 16.20 -5.75
N THR A 102 -14.18 15.36 -4.76
CA THR A 102 -13.03 15.37 -3.86
C THR A 102 -11.95 14.40 -4.31
N LEU A 103 -12.34 13.15 -4.56
CA LEU A 103 -11.40 12.05 -4.84
C LEU A 103 -10.82 12.11 -6.25
N GLN A 104 -11.60 12.61 -7.22
CA GLN A 104 -11.17 12.72 -8.62
C GLN A 104 -10.71 14.13 -9.00
N ARG A 105 -10.62 15.04 -8.02
CA ARG A 105 -10.11 16.39 -8.28
C ARG A 105 -8.64 16.33 -8.71
N LYS A 106 -8.23 17.33 -9.47
CA LYS A 106 -6.82 17.55 -9.82
C LYS A 106 -6.40 18.90 -9.28
N VAL A 107 -5.37 18.92 -8.44
CA VAL A 107 -4.79 20.15 -7.88
C VAL A 107 -3.38 20.29 -8.43
N ARG A 108 -3.10 21.41 -9.07
CA ARG A 108 -1.78 21.69 -9.62
C ARG A 108 -0.74 21.85 -8.50
N PRO A 109 0.48 21.31 -8.70
CA PRO A 109 1.56 21.51 -7.75
C PRO A 109 2.02 22.97 -7.69
N THR A 110 2.42 23.40 -6.51
CA THR A 110 3.17 24.63 -6.30
C THR A 110 4.65 24.28 -6.11
N ALA A 111 5.52 24.80 -6.97
CA ALA A 111 6.95 24.62 -6.86
C ALA A 111 7.59 25.85 -6.19
N ARG A 112 8.47 25.62 -5.24
CA ARG A 112 9.28 26.64 -4.57
C ARG A 112 10.75 26.26 -4.70
N VAL A 113 11.54 27.10 -5.35
CA VAL A 113 12.99 26.93 -5.44
C VAL A 113 13.64 27.76 -4.33
N SER A 114 14.58 27.16 -3.63
CA SER A 114 15.42 27.80 -2.63
C SER A 114 16.88 27.44 -2.88
N ASP A 115 17.78 28.37 -2.61
CA ASP A 115 19.22 28.17 -2.64
C ASP A 115 19.77 28.05 -1.21
N ARG A 116 20.82 27.30 -1.09
CA ARG A 116 21.61 27.20 0.13
C ARG A 116 23.09 27.22 -0.27
N SER A 117 23.76 28.30 0.00
CA SER A 117 25.21 28.39 -0.19
C SER A 117 25.93 27.65 0.95
N SER A 118 26.93 26.83 0.60
CA SER A 118 27.84 26.22 1.55
C SER A 118 29.17 26.98 1.59
N HIS A 119 29.98 26.77 2.64
CA HIS A 119 31.28 27.40 2.82
C HIS A 119 32.28 27.11 1.67
N ASP A 120 32.02 26.09 0.86
CA ASP A 120 32.90 25.64 -0.25
C ASP A 120 32.53 26.25 -1.60
N SER A 121 31.89 27.40 -1.65
CA SER A 121 31.47 28.09 -2.90
C SER A 121 30.49 27.29 -3.77
N LEU A 122 29.98 26.16 -3.27
CA LEU A 122 28.94 25.38 -3.94
C LEU A 122 27.56 25.84 -3.50
N THR A 123 26.71 26.19 -4.45
CA THR A 123 25.31 26.53 -4.19
C THR A 123 24.45 25.33 -4.50
N THR A 124 23.74 24.84 -3.48
CA THR A 124 22.75 23.77 -3.66
C THR A 124 21.39 24.39 -3.89
N LEU A 125 20.77 24.07 -5.02
CA LEU A 125 19.38 24.43 -5.32
C LEU A 125 18.46 23.31 -4.86
N SER A 126 17.44 23.68 -4.10
CA SER A 126 16.38 22.76 -3.66
C SER A 126 15.05 23.20 -4.25
N CYS A 127 14.35 22.27 -4.91
CA CYS A 127 13.00 22.50 -5.41
C CYS A 127 12.00 21.70 -4.57
N LYS A 128 11.14 22.41 -3.84
CA LYS A 128 10.05 21.82 -3.09
C LYS A 128 8.75 21.92 -3.88
N VAL A 129 8.17 20.77 -4.22
CA VAL A 129 6.87 20.69 -4.88
C VAL A 129 5.82 20.24 -3.87
N SER A 130 4.70 20.96 -3.76
CA SER A 130 3.68 20.70 -2.75
C SER A 130 2.29 21.15 -3.20
N GLY A 131 1.26 20.73 -2.44
CA GLY A 131 -0.13 21.18 -2.63
C GLY A 131 -0.82 20.55 -3.84
N PHE A 132 -0.33 19.45 -4.39
CA PHE A 132 -0.94 18.75 -5.53
C PHE A 132 -1.80 17.55 -5.10
N TYR A 133 -2.71 17.19 -5.97
CA TYR A 133 -3.53 15.99 -5.83
C TYR A 133 -3.80 15.41 -7.23
N PRO A 134 -3.79 14.09 -7.41
CA PRO A 134 -3.49 13.04 -6.44
C PRO A 134 -1.99 12.92 -6.10
N PRO A 135 -1.62 12.25 -4.98
CA PRO A 135 -0.22 12.18 -4.52
C PRO A 135 0.71 11.30 -5.35
N GLY A 136 0.20 10.57 -6.33
CA GLY A 136 0.92 9.53 -7.08
C GLY A 136 2.00 9.99 -8.06
N HIS A 137 2.09 11.27 -8.39
CA HIS A 137 3.02 11.77 -9.41
C HIS A 137 4.47 12.02 -8.96
N HIS A 138 4.84 11.65 -7.74
CA HIS A 138 6.21 11.86 -7.23
C HIS A 138 7.29 11.13 -8.00
N ARG A 139 7.01 9.90 -8.44
CA ARG A 139 8.01 9.07 -9.14
C ARG A 139 8.31 9.62 -10.53
N ASP A 140 7.27 10.01 -11.25
CA ASP A 140 7.41 10.52 -12.61
C ASP A 140 8.21 11.83 -12.68
N LEU A 141 8.07 12.69 -11.66
CA LEU A 141 8.84 13.92 -11.57
C LEU A 141 10.30 13.65 -11.22
N ALA A 142 10.59 12.72 -10.30
CA ALA A 142 11.96 12.37 -9.93
C ALA A 142 12.70 11.64 -11.06
N GLU A 143 12.01 10.80 -11.82
CA GLU A 143 12.57 10.09 -12.97
C GLU A 143 12.78 11.02 -14.17
N LYS A 144 11.86 11.96 -14.41
CA LYS A 144 11.94 12.89 -15.53
C LYS A 144 13.01 13.97 -15.36
N TRP A 145 13.30 14.37 -14.13
CA TRP A 145 14.21 15.49 -13.87
C TRP A 145 15.60 15.09 -13.42
N GLY A 146 15.86 13.80 -13.12
CA GLY A 146 17.18 13.30 -12.77
C GLY A 146 17.99 14.25 -11.87
N LYS A 147 19.13 13.85 -11.38
CA LYS A 147 20.11 14.77 -10.79
C LYS A 147 20.77 15.56 -11.90
N GLN A 148 20.23 16.72 -12.23
CA GLN A 148 20.93 17.67 -13.10
C GLN A 148 21.99 18.39 -12.28
N THR A 149 23.23 18.30 -12.72
CA THR A 149 24.34 19.12 -12.19
C THR A 149 24.26 20.51 -12.80
N ALA A 150 24.78 21.52 -12.09
CA ALA A 150 24.72 22.91 -12.51
C ALA A 150 25.37 23.19 -13.90
N GLY A 151 26.05 22.22 -14.50
CA GLY A 151 26.60 22.29 -15.87
C GLY A 151 25.61 22.04 -17.00
N ASP A 152 24.43 21.51 -16.68
CA ASP A 152 23.40 21.14 -17.67
C ASP A 152 22.36 22.25 -17.91
N LEU A 153 22.54 23.41 -17.25
CA LEU A 153 21.57 24.53 -17.24
C LEU A 153 22.07 25.78 -17.98
N LEU A 154 23.16 25.67 -18.76
CA LEU A 154 23.68 26.77 -19.58
C LEU A 154 23.45 26.51 -21.06
#